data_5a17524e9ee82c6b5a452ccb393caa7e
#
_entry.id   5a17524e9ee82c6b5a452ccb393caa7e
#
_cell.length_a   1.000
_cell.length_b   1.000
_cell.length_c   1.000
_cell.angle_alpha   90.00
_cell.angle_beta   90.00
_cell.angle_gamma   90.00
#
_symmetry.space_group_name_H-M   'P 1'
#
loop_
_entity.id
_entity.type
_entity.pdbx_description
1 polymer ?
#
loop_
_entity_poly.entity_id
_entity_poly.type
_entity_poly.pdbx_seq_one_letter_code
_entity_poly.pdbx_strand_id
1 'polypeptide(L)'
;MLTLDISDSMVIEDMRPYKNRMDAAKSVLMDFVKRRTNDRIGFVVFRGEAFTRVPLTLDHGLLLESIKEVGPTRNIKDGTALGSALATAVARLKDSTAKSRIVVFATDGESNSGTIDPETALEIAKGYGVKIYAIGIGRDGEAQLPIETIDAFGRKVKRYQPIHSAVNDELLGKFAKETGGRYYRATDAKGLEEVFRAIDRLEKSRIDVNEYTRYTELFQRYLNWAVGLLVAALVLGQTVLRRAP
;
A
#
# COMPACT_ATOMS: atom_id res chain seq x y z
N MET A 1 3.26 -0.17 2.55
CA MET A 1 3.54 0.54 1.27
C MET A 1 3.04 -0.29 0.12
N LEU A 2 2.25 0.29 -0.76
CA LEU A 2 1.90 -0.28 -2.06
C LEU A 2 2.97 0.14 -3.06
N THR A 3 3.47 -0.80 -3.86
CA THR A 3 4.53 -0.55 -4.84
C THR A 3 4.09 -1.14 -6.17
N LEU A 4 3.87 -0.28 -7.16
CA LEU A 4 3.29 -0.65 -8.45
C LEU A 4 4.25 -0.35 -9.59
N ASP A 5 4.48 -1.36 -10.41
CA ASP A 5 5.16 -1.24 -11.69
C ASP A 5 4.30 -0.45 -12.70
N ILE A 6 4.91 0.53 -13.37
CA ILE A 6 4.30 1.32 -14.43
C ILE A 6 5.10 1.24 -15.74
N SER A 7 5.89 0.19 -15.91
CA SER A 7 6.65 -0.09 -17.14
C SER A 7 5.71 -0.37 -18.32
N ASP A 8 6.26 -0.36 -19.53
CA ASP A 8 5.45 -0.53 -20.75
C ASP A 8 4.81 -1.91 -20.83
N SER A 9 5.41 -2.96 -20.24
CA SER A 9 4.81 -4.30 -20.16
C SER A 9 3.48 -4.32 -19.40
N MET A 10 3.27 -3.41 -18.46
CA MET A 10 2.01 -3.28 -17.72
C MET A 10 0.83 -2.79 -18.58
N VAL A 11 1.05 -2.30 -19.80
CA VAL A 11 -0.05 -1.97 -20.73
C VAL A 11 -0.49 -3.14 -21.62
N ILE A 12 0.09 -4.33 -21.48
CA ILE A 12 -0.34 -5.56 -22.18
C ILE A 12 -1.78 -5.89 -21.81
N GLU A 13 -2.58 -6.27 -22.83
CA GLU A 13 -4.04 -6.43 -22.74
C GLU A 13 -4.47 -7.90 -22.51
N ASP A 14 -3.89 -8.55 -21.50
CA ASP A 14 -4.12 -9.97 -21.15
C ASP A 14 -4.94 -10.20 -19.87
N MET A 15 -5.40 -9.11 -19.20
CA MET A 15 -6.11 -9.14 -17.92
C MET A 15 -7.63 -8.84 -18.05
N ARG A 16 -8.35 -9.52 -18.94
CA ARG A 16 -9.80 -9.31 -19.07
C ARG A 16 -10.54 -9.58 -17.75
N PRO A 17 -11.56 -8.77 -17.39
CA PRO A 17 -12.26 -7.75 -18.18
C PRO A 17 -11.58 -6.36 -18.23
N TYR A 18 -10.48 -6.16 -17.56
CA TYR A 18 -9.74 -4.89 -17.57
C TYR A 18 -9.04 -4.68 -18.91
N LYS A 19 -8.73 -3.44 -19.22
CA LYS A 19 -8.08 -3.05 -20.47
C LYS A 19 -6.67 -3.62 -20.58
N ASN A 20 -5.90 -3.59 -19.48
CA ASN A 20 -4.52 -4.05 -19.42
C ASN A 20 -4.15 -4.46 -17.98
N ARG A 21 -2.89 -4.92 -17.78
CA ARG A 21 -2.36 -5.33 -16.47
C ARG A 21 -2.38 -4.19 -15.45
N MET A 22 -2.02 -2.96 -15.85
CA MET A 22 -2.01 -1.78 -14.99
C MET A 22 -3.41 -1.43 -14.51
N ASP A 23 -4.40 -1.43 -15.39
CA ASP A 23 -5.80 -1.13 -15.00
C ASP A 23 -6.36 -2.20 -14.06
N ALA A 24 -6.01 -3.47 -14.27
CA ALA A 24 -6.35 -4.55 -13.34
C ALA A 24 -5.70 -4.32 -11.97
N ALA A 25 -4.39 -4.04 -11.93
CA ALA A 25 -3.68 -3.78 -10.69
C ALA A 25 -4.24 -2.56 -9.95
N LYS A 26 -4.50 -1.45 -10.64
CA LYS A 26 -5.12 -0.24 -10.06
C LYS A 26 -6.48 -0.54 -9.43
N SER A 27 -7.34 -1.25 -10.14
CA SER A 27 -8.67 -1.60 -9.63
C SER A 27 -8.58 -2.39 -8.34
N VAL A 28 -7.74 -3.41 -8.31
CA VAL A 28 -7.59 -4.29 -7.13
C VAL A 28 -6.88 -3.57 -5.97
N LEU A 29 -5.89 -2.71 -6.26
CA LEU A 29 -5.25 -1.85 -5.26
C LEU A 29 -6.25 -0.89 -4.62
N MET A 30 -7.10 -0.24 -5.43
CA MET A 30 -8.15 0.65 -4.92
C MET A 30 -9.13 -0.09 -4.02
N ASP A 31 -9.55 -1.30 -4.41
CA ASP A 31 -10.46 -2.11 -3.59
C ASP A 31 -9.78 -2.62 -2.30
N PHE A 32 -8.50 -2.90 -2.34
CA PHE A 32 -7.71 -3.21 -1.15
C PHE A 32 -7.67 -2.01 -0.18
N VAL A 33 -7.38 -0.81 -0.67
CA VAL A 33 -7.34 0.42 0.14
C VAL A 33 -8.70 0.71 0.78
N LYS A 34 -9.81 0.60 0.01
CA LYS A 34 -11.18 0.83 0.53
C LYS A 34 -11.56 -0.08 1.70
N ARG A 35 -10.98 -1.29 1.77
CA ARG A 35 -11.22 -2.25 2.86
C ARG A 35 -10.38 -1.99 4.11
N ARG A 36 -9.46 -1.05 4.07
CA ARG A 36 -8.59 -0.66 5.18
C ARG A 36 -9.10 0.64 5.80
N THR A 37 -9.37 0.65 7.09
CA THR A 37 -9.91 1.84 7.78
C THR A 37 -8.89 2.57 8.63
N ASN A 38 -7.96 1.83 9.23
CA ASN A 38 -7.03 2.36 10.24
C ASN A 38 -5.56 2.19 9.85
N ASP A 39 -5.26 1.66 8.67
CA ASP A 39 -3.90 1.44 8.22
C ASP A 39 -3.32 2.71 7.59
N ARG A 40 -2.09 3.05 7.96
CA ARG A 40 -1.31 4.03 7.20
C ARG A 40 -0.81 3.36 5.92
N ILE A 41 -1.23 3.86 4.78
CA ILE A 41 -0.86 3.32 3.49
C ILE A 41 -0.15 4.41 2.68
N GLY A 42 0.97 4.06 2.06
CA GLY A 42 1.66 4.92 1.11
C GLY A 42 1.77 4.24 -0.24
N PHE A 43 2.14 4.99 -1.26
CA PHE A 43 2.18 4.53 -2.64
C PHE A 43 3.48 4.91 -3.33
N VAL A 44 4.17 3.91 -3.86
CA VAL A 44 5.36 4.03 -4.69
C VAL A 44 5.02 3.51 -6.08
N VAL A 45 5.45 4.21 -7.10
CA VAL A 45 5.42 3.75 -8.49
C VAL A 45 6.84 3.64 -9.00
N PHE A 46 7.08 2.71 -9.92
CA PHE A 46 8.40 2.55 -10.51
C PHE A 46 8.34 2.09 -11.96
N ARG A 47 9.38 2.43 -12.67
CA ARG A 47 9.74 2.00 -14.01
C ARG A 47 11.27 1.82 -14.03
N GLY A 48 12.05 2.48 -14.86
CA GLY A 48 13.51 2.54 -14.76
C GLY A 48 14.04 3.25 -13.51
N GLU A 49 13.17 3.97 -12.81
CA GLU A 49 13.40 4.64 -11.51
C GLU A 49 12.17 4.50 -10.62
N ALA A 50 12.33 4.77 -9.31
CA ALA A 50 11.26 4.63 -8.34
C ALA A 50 10.90 5.97 -7.68
N PHE A 51 9.59 6.24 -7.53
CA PHE A 51 9.08 7.49 -6.98
C PHE A 51 8.01 7.25 -5.93
N THR A 52 8.10 7.97 -4.83
CA THR A 52 7.01 8.02 -3.84
C THR A 52 5.93 8.96 -4.35
N ARG A 53 4.76 8.41 -4.70
CA ARG A 53 3.59 9.19 -5.12
C ARG A 53 2.82 9.72 -3.92
N VAL A 54 2.63 8.87 -2.90
CA VAL A 54 1.96 9.23 -1.65
C VAL A 54 2.78 8.69 -0.49
N PRO A 55 3.22 9.53 0.46
CA PRO A 55 3.85 9.07 1.69
C PRO A 55 2.84 8.30 2.56
N LEU A 56 3.29 7.66 3.66
CA LEU A 56 2.39 6.97 4.59
C LEU A 56 1.34 7.92 5.16
N THR A 57 0.07 7.69 4.83
CA THR A 57 -1.07 8.51 5.24
C THR A 57 -2.26 7.67 5.69
N LEU A 58 -3.14 8.27 6.49
CA LEU A 58 -4.49 7.78 6.77
C LEU A 58 -5.53 8.37 5.80
N ASP A 59 -5.15 9.34 4.98
CA ASP A 59 -6.01 9.90 3.94
C ASP A 59 -6.09 8.95 2.76
N HIS A 60 -7.04 8.01 2.85
CA HIS A 60 -7.29 7.04 1.79
C HIS A 60 -7.95 7.68 0.57
N GLY A 61 -8.59 8.85 0.72
CA GLY A 61 -9.14 9.60 -0.40
C GLY A 61 -8.05 10.06 -1.36
N LEU A 62 -7.04 10.76 -0.84
CA LEU A 62 -5.85 11.18 -1.59
C LEU A 62 -5.14 9.98 -2.24
N LEU A 63 -5.01 8.86 -1.51
CA LEU A 63 -4.38 7.66 -2.01
C LEU A 63 -5.13 7.05 -3.20
N LEU A 64 -6.47 6.94 -3.10
CA LEU A 64 -7.33 6.42 -4.17
C LEU A 64 -7.27 7.28 -5.43
N GLU A 65 -7.28 8.60 -5.27
CA GLU A 65 -7.14 9.54 -6.38
C GLU A 65 -5.77 9.37 -7.05
N SER A 66 -4.69 9.32 -6.27
CA SER A 66 -3.34 9.09 -6.78
C SER A 66 -3.20 7.78 -7.54
N ILE A 67 -3.78 6.67 -7.04
CA ILE A 67 -3.77 5.37 -7.74
C ILE A 67 -4.55 5.47 -9.07
N LYS A 68 -5.69 6.15 -9.07
CA LYS A 68 -6.52 6.33 -10.26
C LYS A 68 -5.77 7.09 -11.37
N GLU A 69 -5.03 8.12 -11.02
CA GLU A 69 -4.30 8.98 -11.96
C GLU A 69 -3.04 8.34 -12.56
N VAL A 70 -2.50 7.31 -11.91
CA VAL A 70 -1.29 6.63 -12.41
C VAL A 70 -1.56 6.03 -13.79
N GLY A 71 -0.61 6.25 -14.68
CA GLY A 71 -0.63 5.72 -16.04
C GLY A 71 0.77 5.59 -16.62
N PRO A 72 0.90 4.99 -17.80
CA PRO A 72 2.17 4.88 -18.48
C PRO A 72 2.71 6.28 -18.75
N THR A 73 3.98 6.52 -18.43
CA THR A 73 4.62 7.80 -18.64
C THR A 73 5.95 7.63 -19.35
N ARG A 74 6.21 8.50 -20.34
CA ARG A 74 7.48 8.55 -21.05
C ARG A 74 8.49 9.50 -20.39
N ASN A 75 8.08 10.19 -19.33
CA ASN A 75 8.96 11.13 -18.61
C ASN A 75 9.89 10.44 -17.60
N ILE A 76 9.75 9.14 -17.42
CA ILE A 76 10.59 8.31 -16.55
C ILE A 76 11.44 7.41 -17.45
N LYS A 77 12.69 7.18 -17.06
CA LYS A 77 13.62 6.28 -17.75
C LYS A 77 12.98 4.91 -17.99
N ASP A 78 13.26 4.34 -19.15
CA ASP A 78 12.79 2.99 -19.52
C ASP A 78 13.44 1.92 -18.66
N GLY A 79 12.73 0.78 -18.53
CA GLY A 79 13.17 -0.38 -17.79
C GLY A 79 12.35 -0.61 -16.52
N THR A 80 12.79 -1.56 -15.69
CA THR A 80 12.13 -1.99 -14.46
C THR A 80 13.14 -2.07 -13.33
N ALA A 81 13.07 -1.12 -12.40
CA ALA A 81 14.04 -0.91 -11.32
C ALA A 81 13.54 -1.53 -9.99
N LEU A 82 13.45 -2.88 -9.92
CA LEU A 82 12.90 -3.60 -8.76
C LEU A 82 13.63 -3.26 -7.46
N GLY A 83 14.97 -3.28 -7.47
CA GLY A 83 15.78 -2.99 -6.27
C GLY A 83 15.58 -1.56 -5.78
N SER A 84 15.61 -0.57 -6.69
CA SER A 84 15.36 0.83 -6.33
C SER A 84 13.94 1.04 -5.80
N ALA A 85 12.95 0.34 -6.35
CA ALA A 85 11.56 0.40 -5.91
C ALA A 85 11.39 -0.16 -4.50
N LEU A 86 11.98 -1.34 -4.24
CA LEU A 86 11.97 -1.96 -2.92
C LEU A 86 12.68 -1.07 -1.89
N ALA A 87 13.89 -0.59 -2.19
CA ALA A 87 14.64 0.29 -1.29
C ALA A 87 13.87 1.59 -0.99
N THR A 88 13.20 2.18 -2.00
CA THR A 88 12.35 3.36 -1.81
C THR A 88 11.18 3.07 -0.88
N ALA A 89 10.48 1.94 -1.07
CA ALA A 89 9.38 1.55 -0.21
C ALA A 89 9.82 1.30 1.24
N VAL A 90 10.96 0.62 1.44
CA VAL A 90 11.55 0.36 2.76
C VAL A 90 11.97 1.66 3.43
N ALA A 91 12.59 2.58 2.70
CA ALA A 91 12.98 3.90 3.23
C ALA A 91 11.80 4.70 3.77
N ARG A 92 10.59 4.52 3.21
CA ARG A 92 9.35 5.14 3.73
C ARG A 92 8.77 4.43 4.95
N LEU A 93 9.18 3.18 5.20
CA LEU A 93 8.72 2.37 6.35
C LEU A 93 9.70 2.36 7.51
N LYS A 94 10.98 2.70 7.31
CA LYS A 94 12.03 2.55 8.32
C LYS A 94 11.72 3.26 9.64
N ASP A 95 11.16 4.46 9.55
CA ASP A 95 10.84 5.31 10.72
C ASP A 95 9.40 5.10 11.23
N SER A 96 8.66 4.14 10.66
CA SER A 96 7.30 3.83 11.08
C SER A 96 7.29 3.12 12.44
N THR A 97 6.47 3.60 13.35
CA THR A 97 6.22 2.98 14.67
C THR A 97 5.18 1.86 14.61
N ALA A 98 4.69 1.50 13.42
CA ALA A 98 3.69 0.45 13.26
C ALA A 98 4.24 -0.93 13.68
N LYS A 99 3.38 -1.76 14.28
CA LYS A 99 3.71 -3.13 14.68
C LYS A 99 4.11 -4.01 13.46
N SER A 100 3.48 -3.77 12.31
CA SER A 100 3.78 -4.48 11.05
C SER A 100 4.17 -3.49 9.97
N ARG A 101 5.33 -3.73 9.34
CA ARG A 101 5.81 -2.98 8.19
C ARG A 101 5.74 -3.88 6.98
N ILE A 102 4.89 -3.49 6.02
CA ILE A 102 4.53 -4.35 4.90
C ILE A 102 4.72 -3.59 3.59
N VAL A 103 5.36 -4.25 2.63
CA VAL A 103 5.39 -3.85 1.23
C VAL A 103 4.56 -4.84 0.42
N VAL A 104 3.58 -4.34 -0.33
CA VAL A 104 2.88 -5.09 -1.37
C VAL A 104 3.51 -4.67 -2.69
N PHE A 105 4.23 -5.58 -3.31
CA PHE A 105 5.07 -5.33 -4.48
C PHE A 105 4.44 -5.99 -5.71
N ALA A 106 3.94 -5.20 -6.64
CA ALA A 106 3.22 -5.66 -7.83
C ALA A 106 3.99 -5.27 -9.10
N THR A 107 4.41 -6.27 -9.89
CA THR A 107 5.21 -6.12 -11.12
C THR A 107 4.94 -7.25 -12.09
N ASP A 108 5.20 -7.03 -13.36
CA ASP A 108 5.15 -8.04 -14.42
C ASP A 108 6.52 -8.27 -15.09
N GLY A 109 7.58 -7.64 -14.55
CA GLY A 109 8.87 -7.58 -15.23
C GLY A 109 10.04 -8.19 -14.48
N GLU A 110 11.13 -8.30 -15.24
CA GLU A 110 12.47 -8.60 -14.74
C GLU A 110 13.18 -7.31 -14.34
N SER A 111 14.06 -7.38 -13.34
CA SER A 111 14.92 -6.24 -12.97
C SER A 111 16.00 -6.04 -14.04
N ASN A 112 15.88 -4.97 -14.82
CA ASN A 112 16.84 -4.63 -15.88
C ASN A 112 17.36 -3.19 -15.76
N SER A 113 17.00 -2.49 -14.71
CA SER A 113 17.31 -1.07 -14.51
C SER A 113 17.36 -0.74 -13.01
N GLY A 114 17.81 0.47 -12.68
CA GLY A 114 17.88 0.97 -11.31
C GLY A 114 19.32 1.11 -10.80
N THR A 115 19.49 1.91 -9.73
CA THR A 115 20.80 2.17 -9.10
C THR A 115 21.08 1.24 -7.92
N ILE A 116 20.05 0.59 -7.38
CA ILE A 116 20.15 -0.34 -6.26
C ILE A 116 19.84 -1.74 -6.78
N ASP A 117 20.77 -2.64 -6.54
CA ASP A 117 20.61 -4.05 -6.85
C ASP A 117 19.47 -4.68 -6.03
N PRO A 118 18.65 -5.58 -6.63
CA PRO A 118 17.54 -6.23 -5.93
C PRO A 118 17.93 -6.98 -4.65
N GLU A 119 19.09 -7.64 -4.64
CA GLU A 119 19.55 -8.38 -3.47
C GLU A 119 19.97 -7.43 -2.35
N THR A 120 20.65 -6.36 -2.68
CA THR A 120 20.98 -5.29 -1.71
C THR A 120 19.72 -4.70 -1.10
N ALA A 121 18.69 -4.43 -1.90
CA ALA A 121 17.41 -3.93 -1.41
C ALA A 121 16.69 -4.94 -0.50
N LEU A 122 16.80 -6.23 -0.79
CA LEU A 122 16.27 -7.31 0.03
C LEU A 122 16.96 -7.35 1.40
N GLU A 123 18.28 -7.27 1.45
CA GLU A 123 19.03 -7.22 2.73
C GLU A 123 18.64 -5.99 3.58
N ILE A 124 18.44 -4.84 2.94
CA ILE A 124 17.92 -3.64 3.61
C ILE A 124 16.52 -3.92 4.18
N ALA A 125 15.63 -4.53 3.41
CA ALA A 125 14.28 -4.85 3.87
C ALA A 125 14.28 -5.80 5.07
N LYS A 126 15.14 -6.81 5.07
CA LYS A 126 15.36 -7.75 6.19
C LYS A 126 15.87 -7.01 7.43
N GLY A 127 16.86 -6.15 7.26
CA GLY A 127 17.44 -5.37 8.36
C GLY A 127 16.44 -4.47 9.07
N TYR A 128 15.45 -3.94 8.34
CA TYR A 128 14.36 -3.14 8.92
C TYR A 128 13.13 -3.97 9.33
N GLY A 129 13.14 -5.28 9.18
CA GLY A 129 12.01 -6.15 9.52
C GLY A 129 10.77 -5.88 8.67
N VAL A 130 10.96 -5.50 7.41
CA VAL A 130 9.88 -5.23 6.46
C VAL A 130 9.48 -6.54 5.79
N LYS A 131 8.19 -6.88 5.87
CA LYS A 131 7.61 -8.05 5.20
C LYS A 131 7.18 -7.70 3.79
N ILE A 132 7.51 -8.56 2.82
CA ILE A 132 7.20 -8.33 1.41
C ILE A 132 6.17 -9.36 0.92
N TYR A 133 5.03 -8.87 0.44
CA TYR A 133 4.10 -9.64 -0.39
C TYR A 133 4.38 -9.30 -1.85
N ALA A 134 4.97 -10.23 -2.55
CA ALA A 134 5.32 -10.03 -3.96
C ALA A 134 4.24 -10.64 -4.87
N ILE A 135 3.85 -9.90 -5.90
CA ILE A 135 2.81 -10.28 -6.85
C ILE A 135 3.38 -10.15 -8.26
N GLY A 136 3.58 -11.29 -8.92
CA GLY A 136 3.90 -11.35 -10.33
C GLY A 136 2.62 -11.28 -11.17
N ILE A 137 2.51 -10.30 -12.06
CA ILE A 137 1.31 -10.05 -12.87
C ILE A 137 1.57 -10.46 -14.32
N GLY A 138 0.68 -11.27 -14.90
CA GLY A 138 0.75 -11.66 -16.31
C GLY A 138 1.19 -13.11 -16.52
N ARG A 139 1.40 -13.46 -17.78
CA ARG A 139 1.80 -14.81 -18.25
C ARG A 139 3.15 -14.72 -18.92
N ASP A 140 3.90 -15.82 -18.82
CA ASP A 140 5.13 -15.97 -19.61
C ASP A 140 4.80 -16.35 -21.04
N GLY A 141 5.64 -15.91 -21.97
CA GLY A 141 5.53 -16.22 -23.38
C GLY A 141 5.35 -15.00 -24.26
N GLU A 142 4.88 -15.24 -25.48
CA GLU A 142 4.63 -14.16 -26.45
C GLU A 142 3.43 -13.31 -26.03
N ALA A 143 3.61 -12.01 -26.00
CA ALA A 143 2.60 -11.02 -25.69
C ALA A 143 2.59 -9.91 -26.74
N GLN A 144 1.48 -9.19 -26.84
CA GLN A 144 1.32 -8.09 -27.77
C GLN A 144 1.34 -6.75 -27.00
N LEU A 145 2.44 -6.00 -27.18
CA LEU A 145 2.58 -4.67 -26.58
C LEU A 145 1.86 -3.63 -27.46
N PRO A 146 0.83 -2.94 -26.96
CA PRO A 146 0.18 -1.87 -27.70
C PRO A 146 1.04 -0.61 -27.69
N ILE A 147 1.39 -0.13 -28.87
CA ILE A 147 2.16 1.11 -29.08
C ILE A 147 1.30 2.12 -29.81
N GLU A 148 1.22 3.34 -29.31
CA GLU A 148 0.62 4.45 -30.03
C GLU A 148 1.65 5.10 -30.97
N THR A 149 1.38 5.08 -32.26
CA THR A 149 2.18 5.71 -33.32
C THR A 149 1.35 6.75 -34.04
N ILE A 150 2.01 7.72 -34.65
CA ILE A 150 1.35 8.72 -35.50
C ILE A 150 1.52 8.25 -36.95
N ASP A 151 0.41 8.15 -37.69
CA ASP A 151 0.44 7.81 -39.12
C ASP A 151 0.89 9.00 -39.99
N ALA A 152 1.07 8.76 -41.28
CA ALA A 152 1.47 9.80 -42.23
C ALA A 152 0.48 10.98 -42.34
N PHE A 153 -0.73 10.84 -41.80
CA PHE A 153 -1.79 11.85 -41.79
C PHE A 153 -1.91 12.54 -40.41
N GLY A 154 -0.97 12.32 -39.50
CA GLY A 154 -0.98 12.91 -38.15
C GLY A 154 -1.99 12.27 -37.17
N ARG A 155 -2.60 11.14 -37.52
CA ARG A 155 -3.58 10.46 -36.66
C ARG A 155 -2.87 9.46 -35.74
N LYS A 156 -3.29 9.41 -34.48
CA LYS A 156 -2.84 8.39 -33.52
C LYS A 156 -3.40 7.03 -33.93
N VAL A 157 -2.51 6.09 -34.21
CA VAL A 157 -2.86 4.71 -34.57
C VAL A 157 -2.22 3.77 -33.56
N LYS A 158 -3.03 2.85 -33.02
CA LYS A 158 -2.55 1.79 -32.14
C LYS A 158 -2.00 0.63 -32.98
N ARG A 159 -0.74 0.29 -32.74
CA ARG A 159 -0.10 -0.90 -33.33
C ARG A 159 0.28 -1.86 -32.22
N TYR A 160 0.42 -3.14 -32.55
CA TYR A 160 0.83 -4.18 -31.64
C TYR A 160 2.21 -4.69 -32.04
N GLN A 161 3.14 -4.66 -31.08
CA GLN A 161 4.48 -5.21 -31.26
C GLN A 161 4.57 -6.52 -30.48
N PRO A 162 4.99 -7.62 -31.09
CA PRO A 162 5.25 -8.85 -30.37
C PRO A 162 6.45 -8.67 -29.45
N ILE A 163 6.31 -9.06 -28.20
CA ILE A 163 7.37 -9.09 -27.19
C ILE A 163 7.32 -10.40 -26.42
N HIS A 164 8.46 -10.80 -25.87
CA HIS A 164 8.51 -11.89 -24.91
C HIS A 164 8.27 -11.32 -23.52
N SER A 165 7.19 -11.74 -22.85
CA SER A 165 6.90 -11.39 -21.46
C SER A 165 7.41 -12.50 -20.56
N ALA A 166 8.19 -12.16 -19.56
CA ALA A 166 8.64 -13.09 -18.53
C ALA A 166 8.56 -12.39 -17.17
N VAL A 167 8.09 -13.13 -16.17
CA VAL A 167 8.07 -12.64 -14.79
C VAL A 167 9.15 -13.37 -14.02
N ASN A 168 9.99 -12.64 -13.32
CA ASN A 168 11.05 -13.23 -12.50
C ASN A 168 10.48 -13.79 -11.19
N ASP A 169 9.84 -14.97 -11.30
CA ASP A 169 9.22 -15.68 -10.17
C ASP A 169 10.24 -16.03 -9.08
N GLU A 170 11.49 -16.33 -9.46
CA GLU A 170 12.56 -16.69 -8.54
C GLU A 170 12.93 -15.51 -7.63
N LEU A 171 13.19 -14.34 -8.20
CA LEU A 171 13.54 -13.13 -7.46
C LEU A 171 12.39 -12.66 -6.57
N LEU A 172 11.16 -12.63 -7.10
CA LEU A 172 9.98 -12.23 -6.34
C LEU A 172 9.66 -13.23 -5.21
N GLY A 173 9.85 -14.52 -5.49
CA GLY A 173 9.73 -15.58 -4.48
C GLY A 173 10.76 -15.44 -3.37
N LYS A 174 12.02 -15.10 -3.73
CA LYS A 174 13.11 -14.82 -2.77
C LYS A 174 12.75 -13.62 -1.88
N PHE A 175 12.29 -12.50 -2.47
CA PHE A 175 11.85 -11.32 -1.70
C PHE A 175 10.81 -11.68 -0.65
N ALA A 176 9.79 -12.43 -1.04
CA ALA A 176 8.72 -12.79 -0.14
C ALA A 176 9.19 -13.78 0.94
N LYS A 177 9.88 -14.87 0.55
CA LYS A 177 10.32 -15.94 1.44
C LYS A 177 11.26 -15.43 2.54
N GLU A 178 12.28 -14.66 2.17
CA GLU A 178 13.31 -14.20 3.09
C GLU A 178 12.83 -13.12 4.07
N THR A 179 11.73 -12.44 3.73
CA THR A 179 11.12 -11.42 4.61
C THR A 179 9.90 -11.92 5.40
N GLY A 180 9.57 -13.22 5.30
CA GLY A 180 8.43 -13.82 5.98
C GLY A 180 7.06 -13.44 5.38
N GLY A 181 7.04 -12.95 4.16
CA GLY A 181 5.84 -12.73 3.36
C GLY A 181 5.47 -13.92 2.47
N ARG A 182 4.78 -13.64 1.36
CA ARG A 182 4.39 -14.66 0.38
C ARG A 182 4.48 -14.11 -1.04
N TYR A 183 4.88 -14.97 -1.96
CA TYR A 183 4.81 -14.72 -3.40
C TYR A 183 3.49 -15.27 -3.97
N TYR A 184 2.94 -14.54 -4.92
CA TYR A 184 1.75 -14.93 -5.67
C TYR A 184 1.95 -14.63 -7.15
N ARG A 185 1.44 -15.52 -8.01
CA ARG A 185 1.36 -15.28 -9.45
C ARG A 185 -0.09 -15.04 -9.83
N ALA A 186 -0.37 -13.92 -10.49
CA ALA A 186 -1.67 -13.57 -11.02
C ALA A 186 -1.64 -13.59 -12.55
N THR A 187 -2.19 -14.63 -13.16
CA THR A 187 -2.23 -14.80 -14.62
C THR A 187 -3.49 -14.23 -15.27
N ASP A 188 -4.44 -13.81 -14.46
CA ASP A 188 -5.70 -13.18 -14.87
C ASP A 188 -6.24 -12.26 -13.77
N ALA A 189 -7.27 -11.50 -14.09
CA ALA A 189 -7.86 -10.53 -13.18
C ALA A 189 -8.45 -11.14 -11.90
N LYS A 190 -9.06 -12.34 -12.03
CA LYS A 190 -9.66 -13.04 -10.89
C LYS A 190 -8.60 -13.52 -9.91
N GLY A 191 -7.51 -14.11 -10.44
CA GLY A 191 -6.36 -14.51 -9.63
C GLY A 191 -5.76 -13.32 -8.87
N LEU A 192 -5.65 -12.15 -9.52
CA LEU A 192 -5.15 -10.94 -8.88
C LEU A 192 -6.04 -10.48 -7.71
N GLU A 193 -7.38 -10.52 -7.88
CA GLU A 193 -8.31 -10.23 -6.79
C GLU A 193 -8.18 -11.22 -5.61
N GLU A 194 -8.04 -12.51 -5.91
CA GLU A 194 -7.88 -13.57 -4.90
C GLU A 194 -6.59 -13.38 -4.08
N VAL A 195 -5.50 -12.98 -4.74
CA VAL A 195 -4.22 -12.64 -4.09
C VAL A 195 -4.40 -11.53 -3.07
N PHE A 196 -5.01 -10.42 -3.45
CA PHE A 196 -5.22 -9.30 -2.52
C PHE A 196 -6.17 -9.66 -1.37
N ARG A 197 -7.19 -10.49 -1.61
CA ARG A 197 -8.04 -11.03 -0.54
C ARG A 197 -7.26 -11.94 0.42
N ALA A 198 -6.29 -12.71 -0.09
CA ALA A 198 -5.44 -13.55 0.74
C ALA A 198 -4.51 -12.71 1.63
N ILE A 199 -3.87 -11.67 1.07
CA ILE A 199 -3.05 -10.72 1.84
C ILE A 199 -3.88 -10.01 2.91
N ASP A 200 -5.09 -9.58 2.56
CA ASP A 200 -6.02 -8.93 3.51
C ASP A 200 -6.32 -9.83 4.70
N ARG A 201 -6.64 -11.10 4.47
CA ARG A 201 -6.90 -12.08 5.54
C ARG A 201 -5.68 -12.34 6.42
N LEU A 202 -4.50 -12.48 5.83
CA LEU A 202 -3.27 -12.78 6.58
C LEU A 202 -2.86 -11.64 7.51
N GLU A 203 -3.09 -10.40 7.13
CA GLU A 203 -2.66 -9.25 7.91
C GLU A 203 -3.74 -8.75 8.88
N LYS A 204 -5.04 -8.94 8.59
CA LYS A 204 -6.12 -8.64 9.53
C LYS A 204 -6.12 -9.56 10.76
N SER A 205 -5.76 -10.83 10.60
CA SER A 205 -5.70 -11.78 11.71
C SER A 205 -4.58 -11.51 12.71
N ARG A 206 -3.65 -10.60 12.39
CA ARG A 206 -2.54 -10.20 13.28
C ARG A 206 -2.78 -8.88 14.03
N ILE A 207 -3.87 -8.19 13.75
CA ILE A 207 -4.30 -7.06 14.55
C ILE A 207 -5.01 -7.64 15.76
N ASP A 208 -4.25 -7.93 16.82
CA ASP A 208 -4.83 -8.06 18.15
C ASP A 208 -5.64 -6.80 18.40
N VAL A 209 -6.92 -7.00 18.65
CA VAL A 209 -7.83 -5.93 19.02
C VAL A 209 -7.22 -5.26 20.26
N ASN A 210 -6.52 -4.17 20.08
CA ASN A 210 -6.32 -3.26 21.19
C ASN A 210 -7.72 -2.72 21.50
N GLU A 211 -8.38 -3.33 22.48
CA GLU A 211 -9.54 -2.74 23.10
C GLU A 211 -9.17 -1.32 23.49
N TYR A 212 -9.61 -0.37 22.71
CA TYR A 212 -9.71 1.01 23.18
C TYR A 212 -10.74 0.97 24.29
N THR A 213 -10.27 0.76 25.51
CA THR A 213 -11.08 1.02 26.70
C THR A 213 -11.40 2.51 26.64
N ARG A 214 -12.58 2.86 26.16
CA ARG A 214 -13.14 4.19 26.34
C ARG A 214 -13.31 4.36 27.83
N TYR A 215 -12.37 5.04 28.47
CA TYR A 215 -12.56 5.51 29.83
C TYR A 215 -13.69 6.55 29.79
N THR A 216 -14.85 6.13 30.26
CA THR A 216 -15.93 7.09 30.52
C THR A 216 -15.55 7.81 31.82
N GLU A 217 -15.18 9.05 31.73
CA GLU A 217 -14.83 9.84 32.89
C GLU A 217 -16.06 10.00 33.78
N LEU A 218 -16.09 9.25 34.86
CA LEU A 218 -17.17 9.31 35.86
C LEU A 218 -16.97 10.42 36.90
N PHE A 219 -15.85 11.17 36.81
CA PHE A 219 -15.47 12.16 37.82
C PHE A 219 -16.51 13.28 37.96
N GLN A 220 -17.18 13.69 36.90
CA GLN A 220 -18.18 14.76 36.89
C GLN A 220 -19.37 14.43 37.79
N ARG A 221 -19.74 13.15 37.87
CA ARG A 221 -20.81 12.67 38.74
C ARG A 221 -20.44 12.79 40.22
N TYR A 222 -19.21 12.44 40.57
CA TYR A 222 -18.71 12.56 41.95
C TYR A 222 -18.38 14.01 42.31
N LEU A 223 -17.89 14.80 41.36
CA LEU A 223 -17.62 16.22 41.55
C LEU A 223 -18.89 17.00 41.94
N ASN A 224 -20.01 16.73 41.26
CA ASN A 224 -21.28 17.40 41.57
C ASN A 224 -21.76 17.07 43.00
N TRP A 225 -21.59 15.83 43.45
CA TRP A 225 -21.90 15.48 44.83
C TRP A 225 -20.96 16.16 45.85
N ALA A 226 -19.67 16.20 45.55
CA ALA A 226 -18.68 16.87 46.39
C ALA A 226 -18.96 18.38 46.54
N VAL A 227 -19.29 19.06 45.45
CA VAL A 227 -19.68 20.47 45.45
C VAL A 227 -20.97 20.69 46.24
N GLY A 228 -21.97 19.82 46.04
CA GLY A 228 -23.23 19.88 46.79
C GLY A 228 -23.02 19.75 48.30
N LEU A 229 -22.19 18.80 48.74
CA LEU A 229 -21.85 18.61 50.17
C LEU A 229 -21.05 19.81 50.74
N LEU A 230 -20.15 20.39 49.98
CA LEU A 230 -19.38 21.56 50.37
C LEU A 230 -20.30 22.76 50.59
N VAL A 231 -21.21 23.02 49.67
CA VAL A 231 -22.20 24.10 49.80
C VAL A 231 -23.10 23.89 51.02
N ALA A 232 -23.59 22.64 51.20
CA ALA A 232 -24.41 22.32 52.39
C ALA A 232 -23.64 22.52 53.71
N ALA A 233 -22.38 22.12 53.77
CA ALA A 233 -21.51 22.35 54.94
C ALA A 233 -21.29 23.81 55.25
N LEU A 234 -21.09 24.65 54.22
CA LEU A 234 -20.96 26.12 54.40
C LEU A 234 -22.25 26.76 54.89
N VAL A 235 -23.39 26.34 54.33
CA VAL A 235 -24.71 26.89 54.78
C VAL A 235 -25.02 26.48 56.21
N LEU A 236 -24.81 25.23 56.60
CA LEU A 236 -24.99 24.72 57.93
C LEU A 236 -24.04 25.41 58.94
N GLY A 237 -22.79 25.65 58.58
CA GLY A 237 -21.79 26.34 59.37
C GLY A 237 -22.15 27.76 59.62
N GLN A 238 -22.81 28.43 58.68
CA GLN A 238 -23.21 29.84 58.85
C GLN A 238 -24.59 30.03 59.49
N THR A 239 -25.49 29.04 59.44
CA THR A 239 -26.87 29.17 59.96
C THR A 239 -27.07 28.44 61.28
N VAL A 240 -26.80 27.12 61.33
CA VAL A 240 -27.13 26.30 62.50
C VAL A 240 -26.00 26.18 63.51
N LEU A 241 -24.74 26.12 62.98
CA LEU A 241 -23.55 25.92 63.84
C LEU A 241 -22.87 27.24 64.29
N ARG A 242 -23.42 28.39 63.93
CA ARG A 242 -22.94 29.69 64.39
C ARG A 242 -23.28 29.85 65.85
N ARG A 243 -22.38 29.46 66.75
CA ARG A 243 -22.47 29.85 68.19
C ARG A 243 -22.29 31.36 68.26
N ALA A 244 -23.33 32.05 68.61
CA ALA A 244 -23.21 33.42 69.04
C ALA A 244 -22.31 33.53 70.29
N PRO A 245 -21.45 34.54 70.40
CA PRO A 245 -20.59 34.74 71.53
C PRO A 245 -21.38 35.01 72.80
#